data_d146fe67eb89d2670206a7d49fb8fe19
#
_entry.id   d146fe67eb89d2670206a7d49fb8fe19
#
_cell.length_a   1.000
_cell.length_b   1.000
_cell.length_c   1.000
_cell.angle_alpha   90.00
_cell.angle_beta   90.00
_cell.angle_gamma   90.00
#
_symmetry.space_group_name_H-M   'P 1'
#
loop_
_entity.id
_entity.type
_entity.pdbx_description
1 polymer ?
#
loop_
_entity_poly.entity_id
_entity_poly.type
_entity_poly.pdbx_seq_one_letter_code
_entity_poly.pdbx_strand_id
1 'polypeptide(L)'
;DDVIVSWHSRMGQPDEAHKRTRWTESYVQWSPQGMYLATFHLQGIALWGGPTWERIMRYPHPGVRLVDFSPDEKYMVTWSPEPIQVPDNAPQGPQFFAPEDEGNRVAVWDVRTGHLLRTFPILQEDTAGPNGPAMKGFSWPFLKWSGDGKYCAKVTPGRGISVYQLPSMGLLDQ
;
A
#
# COMPACT_ATOMS: atom_id res chain seq x y z
N ASP A 1 -0.11 -11.88 19.72
CA ASP A 1 -0.52 -10.59 20.29
C ASP A 1 -1.97 -10.27 19.89
N ASP A 2 -2.65 -9.55 20.75
CA ASP A 2 -4.04 -9.16 20.55
C ASP A 2 -4.11 -7.76 19.95
N VAL A 3 -5.08 -7.54 19.07
CA VAL A 3 -5.43 -6.22 18.56
C VAL A 3 -6.83 -5.87 19.05
N ILE A 4 -6.97 -4.69 19.63
CA ILE A 4 -8.21 -4.18 20.16
C ILE A 4 -8.56 -2.88 19.44
N VAL A 5 -9.77 -2.83 18.87
CA VAL A 5 -10.37 -1.60 18.34
C VAL A 5 -11.31 -1.05 19.41
N SER A 6 -11.15 0.20 19.74
CA SER A 6 -11.93 0.86 20.79
C SER A 6 -12.53 2.18 20.28
N TRP A 7 -13.72 2.51 20.77
CA TRP A 7 -14.28 3.84 20.59
C TRP A 7 -13.55 4.84 21.48
N HIS A 8 -13.16 5.97 20.92
CA HIS A 8 -12.59 7.05 21.72
C HIS A 8 -13.68 7.70 22.56
N SER A 9 -13.50 7.69 23.88
CA SER A 9 -14.36 8.39 24.80
C SER A 9 -13.66 9.66 25.32
N ARG A 10 -14.38 10.78 25.31
CA ARG A 10 -13.87 12.03 25.88
C ARG A 10 -13.81 12.00 27.40
N MET A 11 -14.58 11.13 28.04
CA MET A 11 -14.71 11.01 29.49
C MET A 11 -14.65 9.53 29.89
N GLY A 12 -13.50 9.09 30.39
CA GLY A 12 -13.33 7.75 30.94
C GLY A 12 -12.51 6.81 30.05
N GLN A 13 -12.65 5.51 30.30
CA GLN A 13 -11.96 4.47 29.56
C GLN A 13 -12.55 4.29 28.16
N PRO A 14 -11.70 4.00 27.15
CA PRO A 14 -12.20 3.66 25.81
C PRO A 14 -13.12 2.43 25.84
N ASP A 15 -14.23 2.48 25.14
CA ASP A 15 -15.12 1.32 24.99
C ASP A 15 -14.59 0.38 23.92
N GLU A 16 -14.41 -0.89 24.27
CA GLU A 16 -13.99 -1.91 23.31
C GLU A 16 -15.09 -2.12 22.27
N ALA A 17 -14.74 -1.91 21.00
CA ALA A 17 -15.63 -2.16 19.87
C ALA A 17 -15.41 -3.56 19.30
N HIS A 18 -14.15 -4.01 19.21
CA HIS A 18 -13.80 -5.31 18.69
C HIS A 18 -12.41 -5.74 19.20
N LYS A 19 -12.27 -7.03 19.47
CA LYS A 19 -10.99 -7.63 19.85
C LYS A 19 -10.77 -8.90 19.04
N ARG A 20 -9.54 -9.09 18.55
CA ARG A 20 -9.15 -10.30 17.86
C ARG A 20 -7.71 -10.70 18.21
N THR A 21 -7.53 -11.95 18.56
CA THR A 21 -6.22 -12.55 18.82
C THR A 21 -5.53 -12.91 17.51
N ARG A 22 -4.23 -12.72 17.42
CA ARG A 22 -3.42 -13.03 16.25
C ARG A 22 -3.96 -12.40 14.94
N TRP A 23 -4.49 -11.18 15.05
CA TRP A 23 -5.10 -10.48 13.92
C TRP A 23 -4.07 -9.98 12.91
N THR A 24 -2.88 -9.68 13.38
CA THR A 24 -1.75 -9.24 12.56
C THR A 24 -0.49 -10.00 12.96
N GLU A 25 0.46 -10.07 12.04
CA GLU A 25 1.79 -10.62 12.33
C GLU A 25 2.80 -9.54 12.78
N SER A 26 2.60 -8.29 12.38
CA SER A 26 3.51 -7.20 12.76
C SER A 26 2.79 -5.91 13.13
N TYR A 27 2.22 -5.22 12.16
CA TYR A 27 1.63 -3.89 12.35
C TYR A 27 0.13 -3.88 12.08
N VAL A 28 -0.50 -2.82 12.54
CA VAL A 28 -1.84 -2.40 12.08
C VAL A 28 -1.77 -0.94 11.65
N GLN A 29 -2.59 -0.57 10.69
CA GLN A 29 -2.66 0.79 10.18
C GLN A 29 -4.08 1.12 9.76
N TRP A 30 -4.59 2.27 10.20
CA TRP A 30 -5.84 2.80 9.71
C TRP A 30 -5.70 3.38 8.30
N SER A 31 -6.74 3.22 7.49
CA SER A 31 -6.90 4.07 6.31
C SER A 31 -7.24 5.50 6.74
N PRO A 32 -6.98 6.53 5.89
CA PRO A 32 -7.06 7.93 6.31
C PRO A 32 -8.43 8.39 6.80
N GLN A 33 -9.52 7.81 6.30
CA GLN A 33 -10.87 8.11 6.75
C GLN A 33 -11.40 7.12 7.79
N GLY A 34 -10.60 6.12 8.17
CA GLY A 34 -10.98 5.12 9.15
C GLY A 34 -11.94 4.04 8.66
N MET A 35 -12.18 3.94 7.35
CA MET A 35 -13.04 2.89 6.78
C MET A 35 -12.45 1.49 6.93
N TYR A 36 -11.13 1.40 6.89
CA TYR A 36 -10.41 0.13 6.89
C TYR A 36 -9.32 0.10 7.95
N LEU A 37 -9.13 -1.08 8.53
CA LEU A 37 -7.94 -1.42 9.29
C LEU A 37 -7.10 -2.38 8.45
N ALA A 38 -5.84 -2.01 8.20
CA ALA A 38 -4.88 -2.87 7.52
C ALA A 38 -4.10 -3.70 8.52
N THR A 39 -4.01 -5.00 8.28
CA THR A 39 -3.13 -5.91 9.02
C THR A 39 -2.03 -6.43 8.11
N PHE A 40 -0.83 -6.56 8.68
CA PHE A 40 0.38 -6.92 7.94
C PHE A 40 0.72 -8.38 8.19
N HIS A 41 0.88 -9.14 7.12
CA HIS A 41 1.20 -10.56 7.12
C HIS A 41 2.40 -10.84 6.23
N LEU A 42 3.09 -11.95 6.44
CA LEU A 42 4.20 -12.36 5.58
C LEU A 42 3.80 -12.47 4.10
N GLN A 43 2.56 -12.85 3.84
CA GLN A 43 2.02 -13.03 2.48
C GLN A 43 1.47 -11.74 1.85
N GLY A 44 1.25 -10.69 2.64
CA GLY A 44 0.68 -9.44 2.15
C GLY A 44 -0.15 -8.70 3.17
N ILE A 45 -1.06 -7.89 2.67
CA ILE A 45 -1.96 -7.05 3.47
C ILE A 45 -3.37 -7.63 3.45
N ALA A 46 -4.06 -7.58 4.59
CA ALA A 46 -5.50 -7.76 4.66
C ALA A 46 -6.17 -6.48 5.13
N LEU A 47 -7.30 -6.14 4.53
CA LEU A 47 -8.15 -5.03 4.96
C LEU A 47 -9.41 -5.55 5.64
N TRP A 48 -9.77 -4.89 6.73
CA TRP A 48 -10.90 -5.21 7.59
C TRP A 48 -11.76 -3.97 7.80
N GLY A 49 -13.06 -4.16 7.87
CA GLY A 49 -13.97 -3.03 8.07
C GLY A 49 -15.43 -3.48 8.20
N GLY A 50 -16.32 -2.50 8.16
CA GLY A 50 -17.74 -2.70 8.38
C GLY A 50 -18.09 -2.85 9.86
N PRO A 51 -19.40 -3.05 10.18
CA PRO A 51 -19.89 -3.08 11.57
C PRO A 51 -19.29 -4.21 12.41
N THR A 52 -18.91 -5.30 11.77
CA THR A 52 -18.42 -6.51 12.45
C THR A 52 -16.93 -6.76 12.22
N TRP A 53 -16.23 -5.83 11.60
CA TRP A 53 -14.79 -5.94 11.33
C TRP A 53 -14.42 -7.19 10.55
N GLU A 54 -15.18 -7.48 9.51
CA GLU A 54 -14.91 -8.61 8.64
C GLU A 54 -13.80 -8.31 7.66
N ARG A 55 -13.16 -9.38 7.18
CA ARG A 55 -12.15 -9.24 6.13
C ARG A 55 -12.83 -8.85 4.83
N ILE A 56 -12.40 -7.71 4.28
CA ILE A 56 -12.92 -7.17 3.03
C ILE A 56 -12.12 -7.70 1.85
N MET A 57 -10.77 -7.65 1.94
CA MET A 57 -9.89 -8.00 0.84
C MET A 57 -8.50 -8.41 1.33
N ARG A 58 -7.83 -9.23 0.54
CA ARG A 58 -6.40 -9.54 0.68
C ARG A 58 -5.65 -9.03 -0.54
N TYR A 59 -4.42 -8.56 -0.30
CA TYR A 59 -3.52 -8.06 -1.33
C TYR A 59 -2.20 -8.82 -1.21
N PRO A 60 -1.92 -9.77 -2.14
CA PRO A 60 -0.74 -10.62 -2.05
C PRO A 60 0.52 -9.83 -2.44
N HIS A 61 1.30 -9.45 -1.44
CA HIS A 61 2.59 -8.79 -1.61
C HIS A 61 3.53 -9.27 -0.50
N PRO A 62 4.34 -10.32 -0.76
CA PRO A 62 5.19 -10.92 0.26
C PRO A 62 6.19 -9.95 0.87
N GLY A 63 6.32 -10.00 2.18
CA GLY A 63 7.30 -9.19 2.91
C GLY A 63 6.94 -7.70 3.03
N VAL A 64 5.72 -7.30 2.72
CA VAL A 64 5.26 -5.91 2.78
C VAL A 64 5.52 -5.29 4.15
N ARG A 65 6.05 -4.06 4.16
CA ARG A 65 6.38 -3.31 5.38
C ARG A 65 5.80 -1.92 5.44
N LEU A 66 5.49 -1.30 4.30
CA LEU A 66 4.91 0.03 4.25
C LEU A 66 3.64 0.00 3.41
N VAL A 67 2.65 0.73 3.89
CA VAL A 67 1.36 0.92 3.23
C VAL A 67 1.02 2.39 3.24
N ASP A 68 0.55 2.89 2.11
CA ASP A 68 -0.02 4.22 1.96
C ASP A 68 -1.36 4.13 1.23
N PHE A 69 -2.31 4.96 1.62
CA PHE A 69 -3.62 5.05 0.97
C PHE A 69 -3.76 6.39 0.26
N SER A 70 -4.50 6.39 -0.85
CA SER A 70 -5.02 7.66 -1.37
C SER A 70 -5.99 8.29 -0.35
N PRO A 71 -6.13 9.63 -0.31
CA PRO A 71 -7.01 10.29 0.65
C PRO A 71 -8.47 9.85 0.58
N ASP A 72 -8.95 9.45 -0.60
CA ASP A 72 -10.29 8.92 -0.84
C ASP A 72 -10.44 7.43 -0.55
N GLU A 73 -9.36 6.76 -0.12
CA GLU A 73 -9.30 5.33 0.20
C GLU A 73 -9.59 4.39 -0.97
N LYS A 74 -9.55 4.90 -2.19
CA LYS A 74 -9.78 4.08 -3.40
C LYS A 74 -8.56 3.28 -3.82
N TYR A 75 -7.37 3.75 -3.49
CA TYR A 75 -6.09 3.16 -3.88
C TYR A 75 -5.19 2.95 -2.69
N MET A 76 -4.36 1.92 -2.80
CA MET A 76 -3.37 1.58 -1.79
C MET A 76 -2.02 1.31 -2.47
N VAL A 77 -0.95 1.79 -1.86
CA VAL A 77 0.42 1.54 -2.28
C VAL A 77 1.10 0.69 -1.22
N THR A 78 1.73 -0.39 -1.64
CA THR A 78 2.47 -1.29 -0.75
C THR A 78 3.93 -1.37 -1.17
N TRP A 79 4.82 -1.46 -0.19
CA TRP A 79 6.25 -1.65 -0.42
C TRP A 79 6.78 -2.82 0.38
N SER A 80 7.64 -3.59 -0.27
CA SER A 80 8.41 -4.66 0.37
C SER A 80 9.91 -4.47 0.10
N PRO A 81 10.78 -4.73 1.08
CA PRO A 81 12.22 -4.76 0.84
C PRO A 81 12.65 -5.95 -0.02
N GLU A 82 11.78 -6.96 -0.15
CA GLU A 82 12.01 -8.12 -0.99
C GLU A 82 11.55 -7.86 -2.41
N PRO A 83 12.36 -8.14 -3.43
CA PRO A 83 11.91 -8.03 -4.81
C PRO A 83 10.81 -9.05 -5.10
N ILE A 84 9.82 -8.64 -5.88
CA ILE A 84 8.74 -9.53 -6.34
C ILE A 84 9.35 -10.69 -7.12
N GLN A 85 8.95 -11.91 -6.77
CA GLN A 85 9.30 -13.13 -7.48
C GLN A 85 8.04 -13.74 -8.08
N VAL A 86 8.11 -14.07 -9.37
CA VAL A 86 6.99 -14.65 -10.11
C VAL A 86 7.44 -16.00 -10.68
N PRO A 87 7.25 -17.11 -9.92
CA PRO A 87 7.59 -18.44 -10.44
C PRO A 87 6.67 -18.85 -11.59
N ASP A 88 7.11 -19.80 -12.42
CA ASP A 88 6.34 -20.28 -13.58
C ASP A 88 4.95 -20.80 -13.24
N ASN A 89 4.77 -21.33 -12.03
CA ASN A 89 3.49 -21.85 -11.52
C ASN A 89 2.75 -20.85 -10.63
N ALA A 90 3.11 -19.56 -10.68
CA ALA A 90 2.42 -18.53 -9.89
C ALA A 90 0.95 -18.42 -10.25
N PRO A 91 0.07 -18.13 -9.29
CA PRO A 91 -1.33 -17.84 -9.59
C PRO A 91 -1.44 -16.70 -10.59
N GLN A 92 -2.41 -16.82 -11.52
CA GLN A 92 -2.70 -15.78 -12.50
C GLN A 92 -4.02 -15.11 -12.17
N GLY A 93 -4.16 -13.85 -12.55
CA GLY A 93 -5.37 -13.08 -12.33
C GLY A 93 -5.07 -11.62 -12.04
N PRO A 94 -6.12 -10.76 -12.02
CA PRO A 94 -5.95 -9.31 -11.89
C PRO A 94 -5.39 -8.86 -10.53
N GLN A 95 -5.42 -9.72 -9.50
CA GLN A 95 -4.89 -9.45 -8.17
C GLN A 95 -3.49 -10.04 -7.94
N PHE A 96 -2.91 -10.73 -8.93
CA PHE A 96 -1.62 -11.38 -8.78
C PHE A 96 -0.54 -10.72 -9.66
N PHE A 97 0.70 -10.85 -9.23
CA PHE A 97 1.84 -10.37 -10.00
C PHE A 97 2.00 -11.19 -11.29
N ALA A 98 2.32 -10.49 -12.38
CA ALA A 98 2.65 -11.07 -13.67
C ALA A 98 4.19 -11.10 -13.87
N PRO A 99 4.71 -11.84 -14.87
CA PRO A 99 6.15 -11.92 -15.11
C PRO A 99 6.85 -10.57 -15.27
N GLU A 100 6.18 -9.57 -15.83
CA GLU A 100 6.69 -8.21 -15.97
C GLU A 100 6.88 -7.45 -14.64
N ASP A 101 6.26 -7.93 -13.56
CA ASP A 101 6.36 -7.32 -12.23
C ASP A 101 7.60 -7.81 -11.46
N GLU A 102 8.27 -8.86 -11.96
CA GLU A 102 9.40 -9.46 -11.28
C GLU A 102 10.52 -8.46 -11.03
N GLY A 103 11.06 -8.48 -9.82
CA GLY A 103 12.09 -7.56 -9.36
C GLY A 103 11.58 -6.23 -8.82
N ASN A 104 10.35 -5.85 -9.10
CA ASN A 104 9.73 -4.65 -8.56
C ASN A 104 9.47 -4.79 -7.05
N ARG A 105 9.31 -3.67 -6.36
CA ARG A 105 9.16 -3.65 -4.89
C ARG A 105 7.96 -2.86 -4.41
N VAL A 106 7.39 -2.02 -5.26
CA VAL A 106 6.21 -1.20 -4.96
C VAL A 106 5.05 -1.67 -5.81
N ALA A 107 3.89 -1.80 -5.20
CA ALA A 107 2.66 -2.18 -5.90
C ALA A 107 1.54 -1.18 -5.59
N VAL A 108 0.75 -0.88 -6.60
CA VAL A 108 -0.44 -0.01 -6.51
C VAL A 108 -1.67 -0.85 -6.76
N TRP A 109 -2.65 -0.73 -5.87
CA TRP A 109 -3.85 -1.55 -5.83
C TRP A 109 -5.11 -0.70 -5.90
N ASP A 110 -6.12 -1.23 -6.57
CA ASP A 110 -7.50 -0.78 -6.40
C ASP A 110 -8.07 -1.44 -5.14
N VAL A 111 -8.47 -0.63 -4.17
CA VAL A 111 -8.90 -1.14 -2.85
C VAL A 111 -10.21 -1.93 -2.96
N ARG A 112 -11.15 -1.49 -3.80
CA ARG A 112 -12.47 -2.12 -3.89
C ARG A 112 -12.45 -3.45 -4.62
N THR A 113 -11.66 -3.56 -5.67
CA THR A 113 -11.61 -4.76 -6.52
C THR A 113 -10.49 -5.72 -6.12
N GLY A 114 -9.48 -5.23 -5.39
CA GLY A 114 -8.25 -5.97 -5.10
C GLY A 114 -7.32 -6.09 -6.31
N HIS A 115 -7.64 -5.41 -7.41
CA HIS A 115 -6.84 -5.49 -8.64
C HIS A 115 -5.50 -4.79 -8.46
N LEU A 116 -4.45 -5.44 -8.93
CA LEU A 116 -3.14 -4.84 -9.10
C LEU A 116 -3.19 -3.91 -10.31
N LEU A 117 -2.81 -2.64 -10.10
CA LEU A 117 -2.86 -1.63 -11.15
C LEU A 117 -1.49 -1.42 -11.80
N ARG A 118 -0.45 -1.34 -10.99
CA ARG A 118 0.93 -1.14 -11.46
C ARG A 118 1.93 -1.52 -10.38
N THR A 119 3.13 -1.93 -10.81
CA THR A 119 4.28 -2.11 -9.93
C THR A 119 5.43 -1.22 -10.37
N PHE A 120 6.33 -0.91 -9.43
CA PHE A 120 7.51 -0.09 -9.68
C PHE A 120 8.75 -0.72 -9.07
N PRO A 121 9.90 -0.61 -9.74
CA PRO A 121 11.19 -0.86 -9.11
C PRO A 121 11.55 0.28 -8.15
N ILE A 122 12.44 0.02 -7.22
CA ILE A 122 13.16 1.09 -6.51
C ILE A 122 14.47 1.32 -7.27
N LEU A 123 14.55 2.45 -7.93
CA LEU A 123 15.72 2.84 -8.71
C LEU A 123 16.77 3.50 -7.80
N GLN A 124 18.02 3.52 -8.26
CA GLN A 124 19.08 4.22 -7.53
C GLN A 124 18.75 5.70 -7.35
N GLU A 125 18.13 6.32 -8.35
CA GLU A 125 17.68 7.71 -8.32
C GLU A 125 16.62 7.97 -7.24
N ASP A 126 15.78 6.99 -6.93
CA ASP A 126 14.76 7.10 -5.88
C ASP A 126 15.37 7.23 -4.47
N THR A 127 16.62 6.78 -4.32
CA THR A 127 17.37 6.86 -3.07
C THR A 127 18.30 8.08 -2.99
N ALA A 128 18.37 8.89 -4.06
CA ALA A 128 19.20 10.08 -4.08
C ALA A 128 18.55 11.23 -3.29
N GLY A 129 19.35 11.90 -2.46
CA GLY A 129 18.91 13.12 -1.80
C GLY A 129 18.90 14.32 -2.74
N PRO A 130 18.16 15.40 -2.43
CA PRO A 130 18.06 16.58 -3.30
C PRO A 130 19.38 17.32 -3.50
N ASN A 131 20.36 17.17 -2.62
CA ASN A 131 21.63 17.93 -2.64
C ASN A 131 22.87 17.08 -2.35
N GLY A 132 22.83 15.75 -2.59
CA GLY A 132 24.02 15.00 -2.22
C GLY A 132 23.91 13.46 -2.31
N PRO A 133 24.76 12.75 -1.58
CA PRO A 133 24.86 11.32 -1.67
C PRO A 133 23.56 10.62 -1.29
N ALA A 134 23.38 9.39 -1.79
CA ALA A 134 22.22 8.56 -1.57
C ALA A 134 21.75 8.57 -0.10
N MET A 135 20.48 8.85 0.11
CA MET A 135 19.85 8.69 1.41
C MET A 135 19.84 7.20 1.80
N LYS A 136 19.84 6.93 3.09
CA LYS A 136 19.57 5.56 3.58
C LYS A 136 18.08 5.25 3.37
N GLY A 137 17.72 4.76 2.19
CA GLY A 137 16.35 4.43 1.82
C GLY A 137 15.82 5.30 0.69
N PHE A 138 14.54 5.21 0.43
CA PHE A 138 13.83 5.93 -0.62
C PHE A 138 12.75 6.81 0.00
N SER A 139 12.20 7.74 -0.80
CA SER A 139 11.17 8.66 -0.33
C SER A 139 9.83 7.94 -0.13
N TRP A 140 9.24 8.07 1.05
CA TRP A 140 7.90 7.58 1.33
C TRP A 140 7.04 8.73 1.91
N PRO A 141 5.78 8.93 1.48
CA PRO A 141 5.02 8.14 0.49
C PRO A 141 5.64 8.16 -0.90
N PHE A 142 5.54 7.03 -1.61
CA PHE A 142 6.13 6.84 -2.93
C PHE A 142 5.43 7.62 -4.03
N LEU A 143 4.11 7.79 -3.90
CA LEU A 143 3.26 8.54 -4.83
C LEU A 143 2.60 9.72 -4.12
N LYS A 144 2.36 10.78 -4.87
CA LYS A 144 1.54 11.93 -4.47
C LYS A 144 0.21 11.89 -5.20
N TRP A 145 -0.88 12.09 -4.50
CA TRP A 145 -2.23 11.98 -5.05
C TRP A 145 -2.80 13.35 -5.36
N SER A 146 -3.48 13.49 -6.52
CA SER A 146 -4.20 14.72 -6.82
C SER A 146 -5.45 14.85 -5.94
N GLY A 147 -5.86 16.08 -5.64
CA GLY A 147 -7.01 16.34 -4.77
C GLY A 147 -8.35 15.87 -5.35
N ASP A 148 -8.45 15.78 -6.68
CA ASP A 148 -9.66 15.28 -7.38
C ASP A 148 -9.69 13.74 -7.54
N GLY A 149 -8.62 13.04 -7.11
CA GLY A 149 -8.53 11.59 -7.19
C GLY A 149 -8.31 11.02 -8.59
N LYS A 150 -8.00 11.88 -9.58
CA LYS A 150 -7.86 11.45 -10.99
C LYS A 150 -6.44 11.11 -11.39
N TYR A 151 -5.44 11.62 -10.65
CA TYR A 151 -4.03 11.48 -10.99
C TYR A 151 -3.19 11.16 -9.75
N CYS A 152 -2.06 10.56 -9.99
CA CYS A 152 -0.97 10.50 -9.02
C CYS A 152 0.36 10.77 -9.70
N ALA A 153 1.35 11.15 -8.92
CA ALA A 153 2.66 11.50 -9.42
C ALA A 153 3.76 10.83 -8.61
N LYS A 154 4.80 10.40 -9.32
CA LYS A 154 6.07 9.95 -8.74
C LYS A 154 7.13 11.01 -9.01
N VAL A 155 7.80 11.45 -7.96
CA VAL A 155 8.95 12.37 -8.07
C VAL A 155 10.23 11.53 -8.11
N THR A 156 11.04 11.72 -9.15
CA THR A 156 12.38 11.16 -9.24
C THR A 156 13.38 12.28 -9.04
N PRO A 157 14.12 12.31 -7.90
CA PRO A 157 15.05 13.38 -7.60
C PRO A 157 16.08 13.58 -8.71
N GLY A 158 16.24 14.83 -9.17
CA GLY A 158 17.18 15.19 -10.23
C GLY A 158 16.77 14.82 -11.65
N ARG A 159 15.61 14.16 -11.84
CA ARG A 159 15.12 13.78 -13.19
C ARG A 159 13.77 14.38 -13.54
N GLY A 160 12.83 14.48 -12.62
CA GLY A 160 11.52 15.04 -12.90
C GLY A 160 10.37 14.35 -12.18
N ILE A 161 9.19 14.55 -12.73
CA ILE A 161 7.93 14.06 -12.19
C ILE A 161 7.23 13.24 -13.25
N SER A 162 6.88 12.00 -12.92
CA SER A 162 6.04 11.15 -13.77
C SER A 162 4.60 11.21 -13.28
N VAL A 163 3.65 11.51 -14.17
CA VAL A 163 2.23 11.63 -13.86
C VAL A 163 1.47 10.43 -14.42
N TYR A 164 0.65 9.82 -13.59
CA TYR A 164 -0.15 8.64 -13.92
C TYR A 164 -1.63 8.95 -13.78
N GLN A 165 -2.42 8.45 -14.71
CA GLN A 165 -3.88 8.56 -14.67
C GLN A 165 -4.48 7.44 -13.82
N LEU A 166 -5.46 7.76 -13.01
CA LEU A 166 -6.24 6.79 -12.23
C LEU A 166 -7.59 6.52 -12.92
N PRO A 167 -8.11 5.31 -12.86
CA PRO A 167 -7.61 4.12 -12.15
C PRO A 167 -6.58 3.30 -12.94
N SER A 168 -6.33 3.61 -14.22
CA SER A 168 -5.51 2.76 -15.10
C SER A 168 -4.04 2.66 -14.69
N MET A 169 -3.52 3.67 -14.00
CA MET A 169 -2.08 3.86 -13.75
C MET A 169 -1.25 3.98 -15.03
N GLY A 170 -1.88 4.42 -16.12
CA GLY A 170 -1.19 4.77 -17.36
C GLY A 170 -0.33 6.01 -17.21
N LEU A 171 0.92 5.96 -17.70
CA LEU A 171 1.81 7.12 -17.71
C LEU A 171 1.28 8.16 -18.70
N LEU A 172 1.02 9.39 -18.24
CA LEU A 172 0.57 10.51 -19.05
C LEU A 172 1.72 11.39 -19.50
N ASP A 173 2.64 11.72 -18.58
CA ASP A 173 3.74 12.65 -18.81
C ASP A 173 4.92 12.31 -17.89
N GLN A 174 6.12 12.73 -18.35
CA GLN A 174 7.36 12.45 -17.66
C GLN A 174 8.38 13.59 -17.81
#